data_2cf175fd408a69fdaab36b8462f24f23
#
_entry.id   2cf175fd408a69fdaab36b8462f24f23
#
_cell.length_a   1.000
_cell.length_b   1.000
_cell.length_c   1.000
_cell.angle_alpha   90.00
_cell.angle_beta   90.00
_cell.angle_gamma   90.00
#
_symmetry.space_group_name_H-M   'P 1'
#
loop_
_entity.id
_entity.type
_entity.pdbx_description
1 polymer ?
#
loop_
_entity_poly.entity_id
_entity_poly.type
_entity_poly.pdbx_seq_one_letter_code
_entity_poly.pdbx_strand_id
1 'polypeptide(L)'
;MTPQLASFSKTNKTVCKKTSHSTHGGIKCAQRPLEEIYSIRVEKNVSKQRLDELGVSKWSTWKTGKCNVPWDWHVDQLVYIEEGEVRVVPEGSERHMSFVAGDLVRYPKWFEADLWFNGYYQERYSFRAYGDD
;
A
#
# COMPACT_ATOMS: atom_id res chain seq x y z
N MET A 1 2.11 -10.51 -16.58
CA MET A 1 2.20 -9.77 -16.72
C MET A 1 3.19 -9.20 -16.30
N THR A 2 3.51 -8.95 -15.93
CA THR A 2 4.28 -8.21 -15.59
C THR A 2 5.36 -8.80 -14.77
N PRO A 3 5.62 -10.02 -14.70
CA PRO A 3 6.70 -10.59 -13.97
C PRO A 3 8.02 -10.08 -14.46
N GLN A 4 8.13 -9.83 -15.74
CA GLN A 4 9.28 -9.30 -16.21
C GLN A 4 9.60 -7.98 -15.73
N LEU A 5 8.66 -7.14 -15.61
CA LEU A 5 8.85 -5.81 -15.14
C LEU A 5 9.39 -5.82 -13.74
N ALA A 6 8.89 -6.71 -12.97
CA ALA A 6 9.32 -6.79 -11.61
C ALA A 6 10.82 -7.07 -11.56
N SER A 7 11.29 -7.88 -12.42
CA SER A 7 12.68 -8.20 -12.41
C SER A 7 13.53 -7.01 -12.72
N PHE A 8 13.06 -6.21 -13.63
CA PHE A 8 13.75 -5.05 -14.02
C PHE A 8 13.87 -4.14 -12.85
N SER A 9 12.81 -3.92 -12.14
CA SER A 9 12.78 -3.02 -11.02
C SER A 9 13.78 -3.45 -9.97
N LYS A 10 13.91 -4.70 -9.76
CA LYS A 10 14.82 -5.17 -8.77
C LYS A 10 16.23 -4.81 -9.10
N THR A 11 16.57 -4.87 -10.34
CA THR A 11 17.90 -4.53 -10.76
C THR A 11 18.18 -3.08 -10.45
N ASN A 12 17.24 -2.24 -10.77
CA ASN A 12 17.43 -0.83 -10.53
C ASN A 12 17.60 -0.56 -9.05
N LYS A 13 16.85 -1.24 -8.25
CA LYS A 13 16.92 -1.04 -6.87
C LYS A 13 18.29 -1.37 -6.34
N THR A 14 18.90 -2.38 -6.87
CA THR A 14 20.19 -2.77 -6.42
C THR A 14 21.18 -1.64 -6.62
N VAL A 15 21.10 -1.03 -7.74
CA VAL A 15 21.98 0.05 -8.04
C VAL A 15 21.79 1.17 -7.05
N CYS A 16 20.59 1.49 -6.78
CA CYS A 16 20.32 2.55 -5.85
C CYS A 16 20.88 2.25 -4.49
N LYS A 17 20.83 1.04 -4.11
CA LYS A 17 21.32 0.67 -2.85
C LYS A 17 22.78 0.94 -2.72
N LYS A 18 23.53 0.66 -3.70
CA LYS A 18 24.91 0.90 -3.66
C LYS A 18 25.16 2.34 -3.46
N THR A 19 24.46 3.13 -4.13
CA THR A 19 24.65 4.54 -4.04
C THR A 19 24.41 5.03 -2.66
N SER A 20 23.37 4.61 -2.09
CA SER A 20 23.03 5.13 -0.83
C SER A 20 24.02 4.77 0.22
N HIS A 21 24.68 3.67 0.07
CA HIS A 21 25.45 3.30 1.15
C HIS A 21 26.63 4.22 1.31
N SER A 22 26.96 4.89 0.33
CA SER A 22 28.14 5.68 0.43
C SER A 22 28.02 6.73 1.41
N THR A 23 26.90 7.02 1.89
CA THR A 23 26.93 8.02 2.74
C THR A 23 26.32 7.98 3.84
N HIS A 24 26.74 8.40 4.60
CA HIS A 24 26.22 8.48 5.78
C HIS A 24 25.33 9.56 5.89
N GLY A 25 25.61 10.61 5.44
CA GLY A 25 24.72 11.72 5.59
C GLY A 25 23.42 11.36 5.01
N GLY A 26 23.52 10.78 3.91
CA GLY A 26 22.33 10.49 3.23
C GLY A 26 21.43 9.57 3.98
N ILE A 27 21.98 8.90 4.90
CA ILE A 27 21.20 8.06 5.63
C ILE A 27 19.95 8.61 6.13
N LYS A 28 19.99 9.71 6.77
CA LYS A 28 18.81 10.27 7.28
C LYS A 28 17.93 10.71 6.21
N CYS A 29 18.43 11.30 5.21
CA CYS A 29 17.61 11.84 4.16
C CYS A 29 16.90 10.75 3.44
N ALA A 30 17.50 9.60 3.41
CA ALA A 30 16.90 8.55 2.62
C ALA A 30 15.78 7.86 3.34
N GLN A 31 15.50 8.25 4.53
CA GLN A 31 14.50 7.56 5.29
C GLN A 31 13.09 8.13 5.18
N ARG A 32 12.71 8.58 4.00
CA ARG A 32 11.35 9.09 3.83
C ARG A 32 10.36 7.95 3.97
N PRO A 33 9.20 8.19 4.52
CA PRO A 33 8.18 7.16 4.64
C PRO A 33 7.74 6.70 3.27
N LEU A 34 7.48 5.43 3.11
CA LEU A 34 7.03 4.91 1.84
C LEU A 34 5.72 5.54 1.41
N GLU A 35 4.85 5.84 2.36
CA GLU A 35 3.57 6.45 2.04
C GLU A 35 3.78 7.78 1.30
N GLU A 36 4.80 8.49 1.70
CA GLU A 36 5.08 9.76 1.07
C GLU A 36 5.67 9.57 -0.32
N ILE A 37 6.57 8.62 -0.46
CA ILE A 37 7.20 8.36 -1.73
C ILE A 37 6.20 7.92 -2.78
N TYR A 38 5.25 7.10 -2.41
CA TYR A 38 4.29 6.55 -3.35
C TYR A 38 2.94 7.26 -3.33
N SER A 39 2.84 8.34 -2.57
CA SER A 39 1.61 9.13 -2.48
C SER A 39 0.42 8.34 -1.96
N ILE A 40 0.67 7.50 -0.99
CA ILE A 40 -0.39 6.73 -0.36
C ILE A 40 -0.86 7.51 0.84
N ARG A 41 -2.17 7.69 0.98
CA ARG A 41 -2.71 8.42 2.12
C ARG A 41 -3.27 7.43 3.13
N VAL A 42 -2.95 7.63 4.39
CA VAL A 42 -3.37 6.72 5.44
C VAL A 42 -3.98 7.50 6.59
N GLU A 43 -5.17 7.09 7.03
CA GLU A 43 -5.78 7.63 8.25
C GLU A 43 -5.81 6.49 9.24
N LYS A 44 -5.19 6.69 10.39
CA LYS A 44 -5.12 5.64 11.40
C LYS A 44 -6.29 5.69 12.34
N ASN A 45 -6.75 4.53 12.77
CA ASN A 45 -7.76 4.42 13.81
C ASN A 45 -8.96 5.31 13.54
N VAL A 46 -9.56 5.13 12.38
CA VAL A 46 -10.61 5.99 11.89
C VAL A 46 -11.87 5.87 12.73
N SER A 47 -12.50 7.00 13.05
CA SER A 47 -13.67 7.00 13.90
C SER A 47 -14.92 6.50 13.19
N LYS A 48 -15.89 6.07 13.97
CA LYS A 48 -17.13 5.60 13.40
C LYS A 48 -17.81 6.73 12.63
N GLN A 49 -17.72 7.95 13.14
CA GLN A 49 -18.34 9.08 12.45
C GLN A 49 -17.74 9.26 11.06
N ARG A 50 -16.41 9.14 10.94
CA ARG A 50 -15.76 9.27 9.66
C ARG A 50 -16.21 8.16 8.71
N LEU A 51 -16.34 6.94 9.22
CA LEU A 51 -16.78 5.83 8.41
C LEU A 51 -18.21 6.03 7.92
N ASP A 52 -19.05 6.57 8.77
CA ASP A 52 -20.43 6.83 8.40
C ASP A 52 -20.50 7.92 7.33
N GLU A 53 -19.67 8.94 7.46
CA GLU A 53 -19.64 10.02 6.48
C GLU A 53 -19.22 9.52 5.11
N LEU A 54 -18.33 8.56 5.07
CA LEU A 54 -17.85 8.00 3.83
C LEU A 54 -18.76 6.91 3.28
N GLY A 55 -19.67 6.42 4.09
CA GLY A 55 -20.58 5.36 3.66
C GLY A 55 -19.88 4.01 3.53
N VAL A 56 -18.89 3.76 4.36
CA VAL A 56 -18.10 2.54 4.28
C VAL A 56 -18.94 1.27 4.34
N SER A 57 -20.03 1.30 5.09
CA SER A 57 -20.88 0.11 5.22
C SER A 57 -21.49 -0.31 3.89
N LYS A 58 -21.50 0.59 2.90
CA LYS A 58 -22.07 0.27 1.61
C LYS A 58 -21.01 -0.10 0.60
N TRP A 59 -19.75 -0.08 0.98
CA TRP A 59 -18.66 -0.44 0.08
C TRP A 59 -18.59 -1.94 -0.09
N SER A 60 -17.91 -2.38 -1.12
CA SER A 60 -17.73 -3.82 -1.36
C SER A 60 -16.79 -4.41 -0.34
N THR A 61 -16.93 -5.69 -0.09
CA THR A 61 -16.08 -6.40 0.87
C THR A 61 -15.17 -7.36 0.12
N TRP A 62 -13.91 -7.41 0.54
CA TRP A 62 -12.97 -8.41 0.04
C TRP A 62 -12.27 -9.04 1.23
N LYS A 63 -12.07 -10.33 1.19
CA LYS A 63 -11.44 -11.01 2.29
C LYS A 63 -10.61 -12.18 1.80
N THR A 64 -9.63 -12.55 2.60
CA THR A 64 -8.75 -13.64 2.22
C THR A 64 -8.15 -14.26 3.48
N GLY A 65 -7.49 -15.39 3.32
CA GLY A 65 -6.71 -15.98 4.38
C GLY A 65 -5.24 -15.66 4.15
N LYS A 66 -4.36 -16.46 4.71
CA LYS A 66 -2.94 -16.24 4.57
C LYS A 66 -2.53 -16.43 3.11
N CYS A 67 -1.93 -15.44 2.51
CA CYS A 67 -1.50 -15.54 1.13
C CYS A 67 -0.63 -14.36 0.73
N ASN A 68 -0.10 -14.41 -0.48
CA ASN A 68 0.67 -13.33 -1.05
C ASN A 68 0.08 -13.06 -2.43
N VAL A 69 -0.28 -11.81 -2.70
CA VAL A 69 -0.94 -11.44 -3.94
C VAL A 69 -0.26 -10.23 -4.56
N PRO A 70 0.19 -10.29 -5.79
CA PRO A 70 0.69 -9.11 -6.47
C PRO A 70 -0.51 -8.30 -6.93
N TRP A 71 -0.42 -6.99 -6.85
CA TRP A 71 -1.56 -6.15 -7.20
C TRP A 71 -1.10 -4.86 -7.90
N ASP A 72 -1.87 -4.50 -8.95
CA ASP A 72 -1.64 -3.28 -9.68
C ASP A 72 -2.89 -2.45 -9.59
N TRP A 73 -2.76 -1.18 -9.28
CA TRP A 73 -3.93 -0.31 -9.19
C TRP A 73 -4.10 0.47 -10.50
N HIS A 74 -5.22 0.27 -11.16
CA HIS A 74 -5.51 0.99 -12.39
C HIS A 74 -6.42 2.20 -12.15
N VAL A 75 -6.92 2.34 -10.95
CA VAL A 75 -7.69 3.50 -10.52
C VAL A 75 -7.39 3.68 -9.06
N ASP A 76 -7.67 4.86 -8.52
CA ASP A 76 -7.50 5.09 -7.10
C ASP A 76 -8.47 4.22 -6.32
N GLN A 77 -8.07 3.72 -5.19
CA GLN A 77 -8.93 2.87 -4.39
C GLN A 77 -8.83 3.27 -2.92
N LEU A 78 -10.00 3.39 -2.28
CA LEU A 78 -10.05 3.59 -0.84
C LEU A 78 -10.32 2.25 -0.21
N VAL A 79 -9.58 1.93 0.85
CA VAL A 79 -9.70 0.67 1.54
C VAL A 79 -9.81 0.93 3.04
N TYR A 80 -10.84 0.37 3.67
CA TYR A 80 -10.94 0.41 5.12
C TYR A 80 -10.73 -1.01 5.61
N ILE A 81 -9.73 -1.22 6.48
CA ILE A 81 -9.42 -2.56 6.95
C ILE A 81 -10.24 -2.89 8.16
N GLU A 82 -11.06 -3.92 8.06
CA GLU A 82 -11.93 -4.35 9.14
C GLU A 82 -11.28 -5.38 10.04
N GLU A 83 -10.48 -6.27 9.49
CA GLU A 83 -9.80 -7.29 10.28
C GLU A 83 -8.45 -7.62 9.68
N GLY A 84 -7.49 -7.92 10.53
CA GLY A 84 -6.21 -8.42 10.07
C GLY A 84 -5.20 -7.36 9.74
N GLU A 85 -4.17 -7.77 9.07
CA GLU A 85 -3.07 -6.89 8.71
C GLU A 85 -2.62 -7.20 7.30
N VAL A 86 -2.27 -6.18 6.55
CA VAL A 86 -1.67 -6.37 5.24
C VAL A 86 -0.30 -5.71 5.22
N ARG A 87 0.68 -6.40 4.67
CA ARG A 87 2.00 -5.84 4.51
C ARG A 87 2.15 -5.54 3.02
N VAL A 88 2.42 -4.31 2.69
CA VAL A 88 2.46 -3.84 1.30
C VAL A 88 3.90 -3.57 0.92
N VAL A 89 4.42 -4.32 -0.04
CA VAL A 89 5.80 -4.18 -0.50
C VAL A 89 5.76 -3.58 -1.90
N PRO A 90 6.06 -2.28 -2.04
CA PRO A 90 6.01 -1.65 -3.36
C PRO A 90 6.94 -2.34 -4.34
N GLU A 91 6.56 -2.38 -5.58
CA GLU A 91 7.36 -3.00 -6.61
C GLU A 91 8.77 -2.43 -6.60
N GLY A 92 9.76 -3.29 -6.54
CA GLY A 92 11.16 -2.86 -6.53
C GLY A 92 11.70 -2.39 -5.19
N SER A 93 10.89 -2.40 -4.15
CA SER A 93 11.34 -1.92 -2.86
C SER A 93 11.74 -3.06 -1.94
N GLU A 94 12.69 -2.79 -1.04
CA GLU A 94 13.03 -3.75 -0.01
C GLU A 94 12.29 -3.44 1.26
N ARG A 95 11.59 -2.32 1.29
CA ARG A 95 10.87 -1.89 2.49
C ARG A 95 9.40 -2.20 2.30
N HIS A 96 8.67 -2.16 3.38
CA HIS A 96 7.23 -2.43 3.31
C HIS A 96 6.45 -1.48 4.21
N MET A 97 5.15 -1.36 3.94
CA MET A 97 4.23 -0.66 4.80
C MET A 97 3.33 -1.69 5.42
N SER A 98 2.86 -1.45 6.63
CA SER A 98 1.91 -2.35 7.27
C SER A 98 0.66 -1.57 7.63
N PHE A 99 -0.49 -2.11 7.27
CA PHE A 99 -1.76 -1.48 7.62
C PHE A 99 -2.61 -2.51 8.37
N VAL A 100 -3.32 -2.05 9.37
CA VAL A 100 -4.07 -2.95 10.25
C VAL A 100 -5.52 -2.52 10.37
N ALA A 101 -6.31 -3.34 11.02
CA ALA A 101 -7.73 -3.04 11.23
C ALA A 101 -7.86 -1.64 11.84
N GLY A 102 -8.76 -0.88 11.32
CA GLY A 102 -8.99 0.50 11.75
C GLY A 102 -8.35 1.53 10.84
N ASP A 103 -7.49 1.11 9.92
CA ASP A 103 -6.82 2.05 9.01
C ASP A 103 -7.63 2.25 7.74
N LEU A 104 -7.64 3.49 7.26
CA LEU A 104 -8.25 3.82 5.99
C LEU A 104 -7.11 4.23 5.06
N VAL A 105 -6.95 3.56 3.96
CA VAL A 105 -5.82 3.75 3.06
C VAL A 105 -6.30 4.11 1.66
N ARG A 106 -5.68 5.11 1.06
CA ARG A 106 -5.97 5.43 -0.33
C ARG A 106 -4.76 5.06 -1.17
N TYR A 107 -4.93 4.07 -2.05
CA TYR A 107 -3.89 3.65 -2.97
C TYR A 107 -4.07 4.39 -4.29
N PRO A 108 -3.03 4.97 -4.84
CA PRO A 108 -3.16 5.75 -6.06
C PRO A 108 -3.09 4.88 -7.31
N LYS A 109 -3.69 5.39 -8.38
CA LYS A 109 -3.62 4.77 -9.68
C LYS A 109 -2.16 4.57 -10.07
N TRP A 110 -1.87 3.47 -10.70
CA TRP A 110 -0.55 3.09 -11.20
C TRP A 110 0.44 2.63 -10.12
N PHE A 111 -0.02 2.45 -8.91
CA PHE A 111 0.83 1.88 -7.86
C PHE A 111 0.86 0.37 -8.08
N GLU A 112 2.01 -0.24 -7.84
CA GLU A 112 2.16 -1.69 -7.95
C GLU A 112 2.86 -2.20 -6.71
N ALA A 113 2.39 -3.29 -6.17
CA ALA A 113 2.96 -3.83 -4.95
C ALA A 113 2.61 -5.29 -4.76
N ASP A 114 3.35 -5.95 -3.88
CA ASP A 114 3.00 -7.29 -3.44
C ASP A 114 2.31 -7.12 -2.10
N LEU A 115 1.19 -7.78 -1.93
CA LEU A 115 0.44 -7.74 -0.69
C LEU A 115 0.64 -9.06 0.03
N TRP A 116 1.02 -8.97 1.31
CA TRP A 116 1.25 -10.15 2.12
C TRP A 116 0.27 -10.18 3.26
N PHE A 117 -0.47 -11.28 3.39
CA PHE A 117 -1.45 -11.44 4.45
C PHE A 117 -1.00 -12.61 5.33
N ASN A 118 -0.83 -12.35 6.63
CA ASN A 118 -0.35 -13.39 7.53
C ASN A 118 -1.46 -14.28 8.08
N GLY A 119 -2.68 -13.96 7.81
CA GLY A 119 -3.82 -14.73 8.30
C GLY A 119 -5.08 -14.11 7.76
N TYR A 120 -6.18 -14.29 8.45
CA TYR A 120 -7.46 -13.77 7.97
C TYR A 120 -7.41 -12.26 7.83
N TYR A 121 -7.94 -11.77 6.73
CA TYR A 121 -7.94 -10.34 6.43
C TYR A 121 -9.26 -9.98 5.77
N GLN A 122 -9.83 -8.86 6.16
CA GLN A 122 -11.07 -8.40 5.57
C GLN A 122 -11.04 -6.89 5.42
N GLU A 123 -11.47 -6.41 4.27
CA GLU A 123 -11.52 -4.98 4.01
C GLU A 123 -12.80 -4.59 3.30
N ARG A 124 -13.13 -3.30 3.39
CA ARG A 124 -14.16 -2.68 2.57
C ARG A 124 -13.46 -1.78 1.60
N TYR A 125 -13.87 -1.75 0.35
CA TYR A 125 -13.19 -0.92 -0.62
C TYR A 125 -14.13 -0.22 -1.57
N SER A 126 -13.66 0.88 -2.14
CA SER A 126 -14.39 1.67 -3.10
C SER A 126 -13.40 2.26 -4.07
N PHE A 127 -13.68 2.17 -5.35
CA PHE A 127 -12.81 2.78 -6.34
C PHE A 127 -13.19 4.25 -6.51
N ARG A 128 -12.21 5.09 -6.76
CA ARG A 128 -12.43 6.52 -6.88
C ARG A 128 -11.86 7.05 -8.18
N ALA A 129 -12.55 8.00 -8.80
CA ALA A 129 -12.02 8.62 -9.98
C ALA A 129 -10.88 9.55 -9.56
N TYR A 130 -10.03 9.87 -10.50
CA TYR A 130 -8.93 10.75 -10.22
C TYR A 130 -9.46 12.08 -9.72
N GLY A 131 -8.95 12.54 -8.61
CA GLY A 131 -9.39 13.79 -8.05
C GLY A 131 -10.51 13.70 -7.03
N ASP A 132 -11.15 12.54 -6.92
CA ASP A 132 -12.22 12.39 -5.94
C ASP A 132 -11.62 12.11 -4.59
N ASP A 133 -12.31 12.47 -3.57
CA ASP A 133 -11.89 12.14 -2.22
C ASP A 133 -12.71 11.05 -1.60
#